data_20cd9aee8c36559e2eeb6007d8c037bd
#
_entry.id   20cd9aee8c36559e2eeb6007d8c037bd
#
_cell.length_a   1.000
_cell.length_b   1.000
_cell.length_c   1.000
_cell.angle_alpha   90.00
_cell.angle_beta   90.00
_cell.angle_gamma   90.00
#
_symmetry.space_group_name_H-M   'P 1'
#
loop_
_entity.id
_entity.type
_entity.pdbx_description
1 polymer ?
#
loop_
_entity_poly.entity_id
_entity_poly.type
_entity_poly.pdbx_seq_one_letter_code
_entity_poly.pdbx_strand_id
1 'polypeptide(L)'
;MRKIVYILFALLGVGGGLQSCDNGETYAEQREKERDAISAFLNRDVVIRLSDGEELIHVGKINTISEGEFYAQDSTTNLERNEYVVFENTGVYMQIVRKGAGEKMKNGQQKRIICRYTEFNILRDSVQTTNNSAYWQTNPDIMDVTDTYGTFTASFNTSVNGGGRMYQYYGSKAVPAGWLVPLTYINIGRQINADEEIAKVRLIVPHSQGHSDASSNVYPCFYEITYQEMRN
;
A
#
# COMPACT_ATOMS: atom_id res chain seq x y z
N MET A 1 18.59 57.87 -44.73
CA MET A 1 17.41 57.45 -43.92
C MET A 1 17.02 55.99 -44.11
N ARG A 2 17.82 55.15 -44.82
CA ARG A 2 17.49 53.71 -45.08
C ARG A 2 18.21 52.73 -44.14
N LYS A 3 19.17 53.17 -43.33
CA LYS A 3 19.95 52.28 -42.43
C LYS A 3 19.46 52.25 -40.99
N ILE A 4 18.54 53.12 -40.58
CA ILE A 4 17.98 53.15 -39.21
C ILE A 4 16.79 52.19 -39.07
N VAL A 5 16.12 51.86 -40.17
CA VAL A 5 14.91 51.00 -40.15
C VAL A 5 15.29 49.52 -39.91
N TYR A 6 16.49 49.10 -40.25
CA TYR A 6 16.93 47.67 -40.09
C TYR A 6 17.41 47.36 -38.65
N ILE A 7 17.72 48.36 -37.82
CA ILE A 7 18.16 48.14 -36.43
C ILE A 7 16.94 48.00 -35.49
N LEU A 8 15.81 48.60 -35.87
CA LEU A 8 14.56 48.48 -35.04
C LEU A 8 13.84 47.13 -35.22
N PHE A 9 14.08 46.40 -36.32
CA PHE A 9 13.48 45.07 -36.54
C PHE A 9 14.29 43.92 -35.93
N ALA A 10 15.55 44.13 -35.56
CA ALA A 10 16.39 43.11 -34.95
C ALA A 10 16.23 43.04 -33.42
N LEU A 11 15.54 43.97 -32.79
CA LEU A 11 15.30 44.02 -31.33
C LEU A 11 13.94 43.48 -30.92
N LEU A 12 13.06 43.16 -31.87
CA LEU A 12 11.73 42.57 -31.61
C LEU A 12 11.68 41.04 -31.72
N GLY A 13 12.81 40.37 -32.03
CA GLY A 13 12.90 38.94 -32.26
C GLY A 13 13.41 38.08 -31.09
N VAL A 14 13.74 38.68 -29.94
CA VAL A 14 14.35 37.92 -28.80
C VAL A 14 13.41 37.80 -27.57
N GLY A 15 12.18 38.28 -27.69
CA GLY A 15 11.21 38.29 -26.57
C GLY A 15 10.18 37.13 -26.57
N GLY A 16 10.37 36.09 -27.36
CA GLY A 16 9.34 35.06 -27.51
C GLY A 16 9.85 33.63 -27.35
N GLY A 17 10.43 33.26 -26.22
CA GLY A 17 10.94 31.89 -26.10
C GLY A 17 11.35 31.42 -24.74
N LEU A 18 10.60 31.69 -23.68
CA LEU A 18 10.72 30.99 -22.39
C LEU A 18 9.36 30.98 -21.67
N GLN A 19 8.34 30.50 -22.32
CA GLN A 19 7.12 30.05 -21.67
C GLN A 19 6.90 28.57 -21.99
N SER A 20 7.88 27.75 -21.58
CA SER A 20 7.61 26.37 -21.22
C SER A 20 7.33 26.39 -19.72
N CYS A 21 6.18 26.91 -19.33
CA CYS A 21 5.58 26.51 -18.08
C CYS A 21 5.06 25.09 -18.34
N ASP A 22 5.90 24.12 -18.08
CA ASP A 22 5.43 22.77 -17.81
C ASP A 22 4.61 22.86 -16.51
N ASN A 23 3.28 22.98 -16.67
CA ASN A 23 2.32 23.04 -15.55
C ASN A 23 2.14 21.66 -14.89
N GLY A 24 3.09 20.76 -15.04
CA GLY A 24 3.14 19.49 -14.32
C GLY A 24 3.61 19.71 -12.89
N GLU A 25 2.93 19.08 -11.93
CA GLU A 25 3.42 19.03 -10.55
C GLU A 25 4.79 18.38 -10.48
N THR A 26 5.70 19.01 -9.75
CA THR A 26 7.01 18.43 -9.47
C THR A 26 6.86 17.22 -8.54
N TYR A 27 7.82 16.30 -8.60
CA TYR A 27 7.85 15.16 -7.68
C TYR A 27 7.87 15.57 -6.20
N ALA A 28 8.51 16.72 -5.87
CA ALA A 28 8.52 17.24 -4.52
C ALA A 28 7.11 17.67 -4.05
N GLU A 29 6.35 18.36 -4.90
CA GLU A 29 4.96 18.75 -4.62
C GLU A 29 4.03 17.53 -4.50
N GLN A 30 4.20 16.52 -5.36
CA GLN A 30 3.45 15.27 -5.26
C GLN A 30 3.72 14.55 -3.94
N ARG A 31 4.99 14.49 -3.48
CA ARG A 31 5.34 13.93 -2.18
C ARG A 31 4.80 14.74 -1.00
N GLU A 32 4.72 16.04 -1.12
CA GLU A 32 4.08 16.88 -0.10
C GLU A 32 2.59 16.57 0.00
N LYS A 33 1.88 16.50 -1.12
CA LYS A 33 0.47 16.09 -1.18
C LYS A 33 0.24 14.69 -0.59
N GLU A 34 1.13 13.75 -0.87
CA GLU A 34 1.07 12.41 -0.27
C GLU A 34 1.14 12.48 1.26
N ARG A 35 2.12 13.22 1.81
CA ARG A 35 2.27 13.38 3.27
C ARG A 35 1.05 14.02 3.92
N ASP A 36 0.52 15.06 3.28
CA ASP A 36 -0.69 15.76 3.75
C ASP A 36 -1.91 14.83 3.71
N ALA A 37 -2.05 14.03 2.66
CA ALA A 37 -3.12 13.05 2.54
C ALA A 37 -3.04 11.96 3.61
N ILE A 38 -1.84 11.41 3.87
CA ILE A 38 -1.62 10.47 4.97
C ILE A 38 -1.97 11.13 6.31
N SER A 39 -1.47 12.34 6.58
CA SER A 39 -1.75 13.08 7.81
C SER A 39 -3.25 13.32 8.00
N ALA A 40 -3.95 13.71 6.96
CA ALA A 40 -5.41 13.90 6.99
C ALA A 40 -6.14 12.57 7.25
N PHE A 41 -5.70 11.47 6.62
CA PHE A 41 -6.28 10.14 6.80
C PHE A 41 -6.12 9.64 8.23
N LEU A 42 -4.96 9.83 8.85
CA LEU A 42 -4.68 9.45 10.24
C LEU A 42 -5.61 10.16 11.25
N ASN A 43 -5.99 11.41 10.95
CA ASN A 43 -6.71 12.27 11.90
C ASN A 43 -8.23 12.28 11.73
N ARG A 44 -8.78 11.67 10.68
CA ARG A 44 -10.23 11.62 10.44
C ARG A 44 -10.81 10.25 10.77
N ASP A 45 -12.10 10.21 11.02
CA ASP A 45 -12.88 8.97 11.08
C ASP A 45 -13.24 8.56 9.65
N VAL A 46 -12.69 7.44 9.19
CA VAL A 46 -12.83 6.96 7.81
C VAL A 46 -13.69 5.72 7.78
N VAL A 47 -14.71 5.74 6.93
CA VAL A 47 -15.52 4.56 6.57
C VAL A 47 -15.30 4.28 5.08
N ILE A 48 -14.65 3.17 4.79
CA ILE A 48 -14.37 2.73 3.41
C ILE A 48 -15.59 2.00 2.87
N ARG A 49 -16.11 2.48 1.72
CA ARG A 49 -17.29 1.94 1.05
C ARG A 49 -16.99 1.60 -0.40
N LEU A 50 -17.71 0.62 -0.93
CA LEU A 50 -17.78 0.40 -2.38
C LEU A 50 -18.62 1.49 -3.06
N SER A 51 -18.54 1.55 -4.39
CA SER A 51 -19.27 2.53 -5.20
C SER A 51 -20.79 2.39 -5.11
N ASP A 52 -21.30 1.23 -4.72
CA ASP A 52 -22.73 0.95 -4.46
C ASP A 52 -23.17 1.32 -3.05
N GLY A 53 -22.24 1.79 -2.20
CA GLY A 53 -22.48 2.22 -0.82
C GLY A 53 -22.25 1.14 0.23
N GLU A 54 -21.92 -0.11 -0.14
CA GLU A 54 -21.56 -1.16 0.83
C GLU A 54 -20.38 -0.72 1.70
N GLU A 55 -20.57 -0.75 3.01
CA GLU A 55 -19.50 -0.48 3.97
C GLU A 55 -18.60 -1.70 4.11
N LEU A 56 -17.32 -1.52 3.79
CA LEU A 56 -16.33 -2.59 3.88
C LEU A 56 -15.54 -2.53 5.18
N ILE A 57 -15.06 -1.33 5.56
CA ILE A 57 -14.12 -1.16 6.67
C ILE A 57 -14.39 0.16 7.37
N HIS A 58 -14.59 0.12 8.69
CA HIS A 58 -14.50 1.29 9.55
C HIS A 58 -13.05 1.37 10.10
N VAL A 59 -12.32 2.41 9.71
CA VAL A 59 -10.92 2.59 10.14
C VAL A 59 -10.84 3.35 11.46
N GLY A 60 -11.69 4.37 11.66
CA GLY A 60 -11.64 5.26 12.81
C GLY A 60 -10.44 6.22 12.80
N LYS A 61 -10.37 7.10 13.80
CA LYS A 61 -9.20 7.95 14.00
C LYS A 61 -8.01 7.10 14.49
N ILE A 62 -6.87 7.23 13.83
CA ILE A 62 -5.69 6.41 14.09
C ILE A 62 -4.83 7.05 15.19
N ASN A 63 -4.38 6.21 16.11
CA ASN A 63 -3.36 6.55 17.11
C ASN A 63 -2.01 5.95 16.66
N THR A 64 -1.04 6.79 16.30
CA THR A 64 0.27 6.35 15.86
C THR A 64 1.20 6.13 17.05
N ILE A 65 1.93 5.00 17.03
CA ILE A 65 2.96 4.67 18.00
C ILE A 65 4.32 4.51 17.30
N SER A 66 5.40 4.75 18.04
CA SER A 66 6.76 4.54 17.57
C SER A 66 7.13 3.06 17.49
N GLU A 67 8.20 2.72 16.75
CA GLU A 67 8.77 1.36 16.77
C GLU A 67 9.19 0.94 18.17
N GLY A 68 9.75 1.87 18.98
CA GLY A 68 10.15 1.60 20.35
C GLY A 68 8.97 1.16 21.23
N GLU A 69 7.84 1.87 21.16
CA GLU A 69 6.62 1.50 21.89
C GLU A 69 6.05 0.17 21.39
N PHE A 70 6.07 -0.07 20.07
CA PHE A 70 5.63 -1.33 19.48
C PHE A 70 6.45 -2.51 19.96
N TYR A 71 7.79 -2.39 20.01
CA TYR A 71 8.65 -3.46 20.54
C TYR A 71 8.48 -3.66 22.05
N ALA A 72 8.24 -2.59 22.81
CA ALA A 72 7.99 -2.67 24.24
C ALA A 72 6.70 -3.42 24.60
N GLN A 73 5.75 -3.54 23.68
CA GLN A 73 4.49 -4.28 23.83
C GLN A 73 4.45 -5.57 23.00
N ASP A 74 5.57 -6.33 22.97
CA ASP A 74 5.71 -7.62 22.28
C ASP A 74 5.37 -7.60 20.78
N SER A 75 5.69 -6.52 20.10
CA SER A 75 5.39 -6.32 18.68
C SER A 75 3.92 -6.57 18.35
N THR A 76 3.03 -5.97 19.14
CA THR A 76 1.59 -5.95 18.94
C THR A 76 1.06 -4.52 18.89
N THR A 77 -0.18 -4.34 18.43
CA THR A 77 -0.88 -3.06 18.44
C THR A 77 -2.19 -3.19 19.23
N ASN A 78 -2.56 -2.15 19.96
CA ASN A 78 -3.80 -2.15 20.73
C ASN A 78 -4.99 -1.73 19.85
N LEU A 79 -5.93 -2.65 19.65
CA LEU A 79 -7.11 -2.42 18.79
C LEU A 79 -8.10 -1.44 19.42
N GLU A 80 -8.27 -1.46 20.74
CA GLU A 80 -9.20 -0.55 21.42
C GLU A 80 -8.75 0.91 21.32
N ARG A 81 -7.44 1.14 21.26
CA ARG A 81 -6.84 2.46 21.04
C ARG A 81 -6.59 2.78 19.57
N ASN A 82 -6.98 1.88 18.66
CA ASN A 82 -6.75 1.98 17.22
C ASN A 82 -5.30 2.33 16.88
N GLU A 83 -4.34 1.60 17.48
CA GLU A 83 -2.92 1.85 17.33
C GLU A 83 -2.38 1.33 16.01
N TYR A 84 -1.53 2.17 15.38
CA TYR A 84 -0.72 1.82 14.23
C TYR A 84 0.74 2.19 14.52
N VAL A 85 1.66 1.22 14.43
CA VAL A 85 3.09 1.51 14.45
C VAL A 85 3.51 2.15 13.13
N VAL A 86 4.36 3.18 13.18
CA VAL A 86 5.03 3.73 11.99
C VAL A 86 6.46 3.22 11.93
N PHE A 87 6.83 2.59 10.81
CA PHE A 87 8.20 2.14 10.54
C PHE A 87 8.97 3.25 9.83
N GLU A 88 9.92 3.89 10.53
CA GLU A 88 10.64 5.08 10.04
C GLU A 88 11.40 4.82 8.73
N ASN A 89 11.97 3.63 8.58
CA ASN A 89 12.75 3.25 7.40
C ASN A 89 11.93 3.15 6.11
N THR A 90 10.65 2.81 6.22
CA THR A 90 9.76 2.58 5.06
C THR A 90 8.65 3.59 4.96
N GLY A 91 8.30 4.26 6.06
CA GLY A 91 7.12 5.11 6.18
C GLY A 91 5.80 4.34 6.20
N VAL A 92 5.83 3.00 6.31
CA VAL A 92 4.63 2.16 6.41
C VAL A 92 4.05 2.25 7.80
N TYR A 93 2.72 2.44 7.89
CA TYR A 93 1.98 2.30 9.14
C TYR A 93 1.32 0.93 9.17
N MET A 94 1.34 0.26 10.31
CA MET A 94 0.79 -1.08 10.47
C MET A 94 -0.02 -1.22 11.75
N GLN A 95 -1.23 -1.76 11.64
CA GLN A 95 -2.01 -2.32 12.75
C GLN A 95 -2.11 -3.83 12.59
N ILE A 96 -1.77 -4.58 13.62
CA ILE A 96 -1.99 -6.04 13.66
C ILE A 96 -3.37 -6.28 14.23
N VAL A 97 -4.34 -6.60 13.37
CA VAL A 97 -5.72 -6.91 13.78
C VAL A 97 -5.79 -8.32 14.36
N ARG A 98 -5.07 -9.28 13.75
CA ARG A 98 -4.93 -10.66 14.22
C ARG A 98 -3.52 -11.14 13.89
N LYS A 99 -2.84 -11.70 14.87
CA LYS A 99 -1.46 -12.19 14.69
C LYS A 99 -1.38 -13.44 13.80
N GLY A 100 -2.47 -14.19 13.72
CA GLY A 100 -2.59 -15.41 12.92
C GLY A 100 -2.20 -16.67 13.65
N ALA A 101 -2.72 -17.80 13.14
CA ALA A 101 -2.39 -19.16 13.58
C ALA A 101 -1.05 -19.61 12.99
N GLY A 102 -0.48 -20.68 13.56
CA GLY A 102 0.78 -21.28 13.14
C GLY A 102 1.99 -20.51 13.67
N GLU A 103 3.06 -20.48 12.87
CA GLU A 103 4.34 -19.88 13.25
C GLU A 103 4.76 -18.79 12.27
N LYS A 104 5.66 -17.91 12.71
CA LYS A 104 6.38 -16.97 11.83
C LYS A 104 7.20 -17.74 10.80
N MET A 105 7.43 -17.13 9.66
CA MET A 105 8.37 -17.69 8.68
C MET A 105 9.77 -17.76 9.27
N LYS A 106 10.51 -18.80 8.90
CA LYS A 106 11.88 -19.06 9.36
C LYS A 106 12.87 -18.79 8.22
N ASN A 107 14.09 -18.44 8.58
CA ASN A 107 15.16 -18.23 7.62
C ASN A 107 15.29 -19.40 6.63
N GLY A 108 15.43 -19.10 5.35
CA GLY A 108 15.49 -20.03 4.25
C GLY A 108 14.15 -20.67 3.86
N GLN A 109 13.07 -20.36 4.58
CA GLN A 109 11.75 -20.93 4.29
C GLN A 109 11.10 -20.23 3.10
N GLN A 110 10.46 -21.05 2.27
CA GLN A 110 9.57 -20.59 1.22
C GLN A 110 8.14 -20.98 1.55
N LYS A 111 7.22 -20.04 1.41
CA LYS A 111 5.77 -20.31 1.58
C LYS A 111 4.98 -19.69 0.44
N ARG A 112 3.91 -20.37 0.10
CA ARG A 112 2.84 -19.83 -0.74
C ARG A 112 1.74 -19.28 0.15
N ILE A 113 1.44 -17.97 0.01
CA ILE A 113 0.53 -17.25 0.90
C ILE A 113 -0.66 -16.75 0.09
N ILE A 114 -1.86 -17.11 0.52
CA ILE A 114 -3.12 -16.60 -0.01
C ILE A 114 -3.42 -15.28 0.69
N CYS A 115 -3.67 -14.23 -0.10
CA CYS A 115 -4.03 -12.90 0.38
C CYS A 115 -5.42 -12.50 -0.10
N ARG A 116 -6.28 -12.07 0.84
CA ARG A 116 -7.50 -11.33 0.55
C ARG A 116 -7.34 -9.93 1.08
N TYR A 117 -7.71 -8.94 0.29
CA TYR A 117 -7.45 -7.54 0.60
C TYR A 117 -8.53 -6.60 0.08
N THR A 118 -8.57 -5.44 0.67
CA THR A 118 -9.20 -4.23 0.13
C THR A 118 -8.14 -3.14 0.04
N GLU A 119 -8.00 -2.53 -1.13
CA GLU A 119 -7.10 -1.40 -1.39
C GLU A 119 -7.93 -0.13 -1.55
N PHE A 120 -7.57 0.88 -0.77
CA PHE A 120 -8.18 2.20 -0.82
C PHE A 120 -7.12 3.26 -1.15
N ASN A 121 -7.34 3.99 -2.22
CA ASN A 121 -6.48 5.10 -2.61
C ASN A 121 -6.81 6.32 -1.75
N ILE A 122 -5.86 6.72 -0.88
CA ILE A 122 -6.08 7.78 0.10
C ILE A 122 -6.24 9.15 -0.56
N LEU A 123 -5.52 9.41 -1.67
CA LEU A 123 -5.66 10.68 -2.41
C LEU A 123 -6.99 10.79 -3.14
N ARG A 124 -7.49 9.67 -3.69
CA ARG A 124 -8.76 9.64 -4.43
C ARG A 124 -9.97 9.42 -3.54
N ASP A 125 -9.74 9.11 -2.28
CA ASP A 125 -10.77 8.80 -1.28
C ASP A 125 -11.74 7.70 -1.75
N SER A 126 -11.21 6.64 -2.37
CA SER A 126 -12.02 5.59 -3.00
C SER A 126 -11.33 4.23 -2.99
N VAL A 127 -12.14 3.15 -2.95
CA VAL A 127 -11.66 1.77 -3.17
C VAL A 127 -11.16 1.65 -4.60
N GLN A 128 -9.92 1.23 -4.76
CA GLN A 128 -9.27 1.04 -6.04
C GLN A 128 -9.44 -0.38 -6.56
N THR A 129 -9.20 -1.36 -5.70
CA THR A 129 -9.44 -2.77 -6.01
C THR A 129 -9.62 -3.59 -4.73
N THR A 130 -10.36 -4.69 -4.83
CA THR A 130 -10.58 -5.62 -3.73
C THR A 130 -10.80 -7.04 -4.27
N ASN A 131 -10.38 -8.05 -3.53
CA ASN A 131 -10.77 -9.43 -3.73
C ASN A 131 -11.50 -10.00 -2.50
N ASN A 132 -11.97 -9.12 -1.61
CA ASN A 132 -12.64 -9.45 -0.35
C ASN A 132 -14.08 -8.87 -0.29
N SER A 133 -14.79 -8.91 -1.42
CA SER A 133 -16.20 -8.51 -1.49
C SER A 133 -17.09 -9.73 -1.75
N ALA A 134 -18.26 -9.75 -1.11
CA ALA A 134 -19.26 -10.80 -1.32
C ALA A 134 -19.86 -10.78 -2.74
N TYR A 135 -19.89 -9.61 -3.37
CA TYR A 135 -20.44 -9.41 -4.71
C TYR A 135 -19.45 -9.74 -5.84
N TRP A 136 -18.15 -9.62 -5.59
CA TRP A 136 -17.13 -9.79 -6.60
C TRP A 136 -16.41 -11.12 -6.34
N GLN A 137 -16.84 -12.17 -7.02
CA GLN A 137 -16.18 -13.47 -7.00
C GLN A 137 -14.80 -13.34 -7.68
N THR A 138 -13.87 -12.71 -6.99
CA THR A 138 -12.51 -12.52 -7.49
C THR A 138 -11.58 -13.54 -6.87
N ASN A 139 -10.62 -14.01 -7.68
CA ASN A 139 -9.58 -14.89 -7.19
C ASN A 139 -8.75 -14.20 -6.12
N PRO A 140 -8.41 -14.88 -5.01
CA PRO A 140 -7.46 -14.36 -4.06
C PRO A 140 -6.10 -14.19 -4.74
N ASP A 141 -5.31 -13.24 -4.25
CA ASP A 141 -3.93 -13.14 -4.66
C ASP A 141 -3.09 -14.18 -3.92
N ILE A 142 -2.19 -14.81 -4.65
CA ILE A 142 -1.26 -15.80 -4.11
C ILE A 142 0.14 -15.25 -4.28
N MET A 143 0.89 -15.16 -3.18
CA MET A 143 2.29 -14.78 -3.18
C MET A 143 3.18 -15.99 -2.95
N ASP A 144 4.20 -16.16 -3.78
CA ASP A 144 5.34 -17.02 -3.48
C ASP A 144 6.36 -16.17 -2.73
N VAL A 145 6.58 -16.48 -1.45
CA VAL A 145 7.41 -15.69 -0.52
C VAL A 145 8.60 -16.48 -0.06
N THR A 146 9.77 -15.85 -0.02
CA THR A 146 11.01 -16.42 0.54
C THR A 146 11.53 -15.50 1.65
N ASP A 147 11.88 -16.10 2.80
CA ASP A 147 12.64 -15.42 3.86
C ASP A 147 14.13 -15.72 3.69
N THR A 148 14.95 -14.68 3.62
CA THR A 148 16.40 -14.78 3.60
C THR A 148 16.97 -13.89 4.69
N TYR A 149 17.29 -14.49 5.84
CA TYR A 149 17.81 -13.80 7.03
C TYR A 149 16.94 -12.61 7.50
N GLY A 150 15.62 -12.81 7.51
CA GLY A 150 14.65 -11.79 7.90
C GLY A 150 14.32 -10.76 6.79
N THR A 151 14.89 -10.94 5.61
CA THR A 151 14.53 -10.17 4.41
C THR A 151 13.55 -10.98 3.56
N PHE A 152 12.36 -10.45 3.38
CA PHE A 152 11.32 -11.10 2.58
C PHE A 152 11.36 -10.63 1.14
N THR A 153 11.34 -11.60 0.22
CA THR A 153 11.11 -11.35 -1.21
C THR A 153 9.86 -12.11 -1.64
N ALA A 154 9.08 -11.52 -2.55
CA ALA A 154 7.84 -12.14 -3.01
C ALA A 154 7.52 -11.79 -4.46
N SER A 155 6.76 -12.69 -5.10
CA SER A 155 6.11 -12.43 -6.39
C SER A 155 4.70 -13.00 -6.40
N PHE A 156 3.78 -12.35 -7.12
CA PHE A 156 2.44 -12.90 -7.35
C PHE A 156 2.51 -14.12 -8.25
N ASN A 157 1.89 -15.20 -7.80
CA ASN A 157 1.77 -16.45 -8.56
C ASN A 157 0.65 -16.31 -9.59
N THR A 158 1.00 -16.43 -10.87
CA THR A 158 0.05 -16.33 -11.98
C THR A 158 -0.34 -17.71 -12.57
N SER A 159 0.24 -18.79 -12.06
CA SER A 159 -0.04 -20.15 -12.55
C SER A 159 -1.37 -20.70 -12.03
N VAL A 160 -1.89 -20.14 -10.94
CA VAL A 160 -3.17 -20.52 -10.35
C VAL A 160 -4.24 -19.55 -10.86
N ASN A 161 -5.24 -20.07 -11.56
CA ASN A 161 -6.39 -19.33 -12.09
C ASN A 161 -6.04 -18.06 -12.92
N GLY A 162 -4.86 -18.03 -13.55
CA GLY A 162 -4.42 -16.88 -14.34
C GLY A 162 -3.98 -15.66 -13.50
N GLY A 163 -3.72 -15.87 -12.23
CA GLY A 163 -3.33 -14.83 -11.26
C GLY A 163 -4.50 -14.27 -10.44
N GLY A 164 -4.16 -13.61 -9.33
CA GLY A 164 -5.11 -12.94 -8.45
C GLY A 164 -5.50 -11.54 -8.94
N ARG A 165 -6.31 -10.86 -8.14
CA ARG A 165 -6.89 -9.55 -8.48
C ARG A 165 -5.83 -8.46 -8.70
N MET A 166 -4.76 -8.41 -7.88
CA MET A 166 -3.67 -7.44 -8.05
C MET A 166 -3.01 -7.59 -9.41
N TYR A 167 -2.66 -8.83 -9.78
CA TYR A 167 -2.05 -9.09 -11.08
C TYR A 167 -2.99 -8.72 -12.24
N GLN A 168 -4.27 -9.09 -12.13
CA GLN A 168 -5.26 -8.78 -13.17
C GLN A 168 -5.49 -7.27 -13.34
N TYR A 169 -5.40 -6.51 -12.24
CA TYR A 169 -5.67 -5.07 -12.24
C TYR A 169 -4.44 -4.25 -12.67
N TYR A 170 -3.24 -4.60 -12.17
CA TYR A 170 -2.01 -3.83 -12.41
C TYR A 170 -1.08 -4.43 -13.48
N GLY A 171 -1.32 -5.66 -13.93
CA GLY A 171 -0.49 -6.34 -14.92
C GLY A 171 0.92 -6.70 -14.43
N SER A 172 1.19 -6.61 -13.12
CA SER A 172 2.51 -6.80 -12.53
C SER A 172 2.54 -7.96 -11.54
N LYS A 173 3.63 -8.76 -11.59
CA LYS A 173 3.90 -9.81 -10.59
C LYS A 173 4.60 -9.26 -9.34
N ALA A 174 5.02 -8.01 -9.34
CA ALA A 174 5.68 -7.42 -8.19
C ALA A 174 4.68 -7.21 -7.04
N VAL A 175 5.00 -7.78 -5.88
CA VAL A 175 4.25 -7.56 -4.64
C VAL A 175 4.67 -6.20 -4.07
N PRO A 176 3.72 -5.33 -3.63
CA PRO A 176 4.08 -4.10 -2.95
C PRO A 176 4.99 -4.38 -1.75
N ALA A 177 6.11 -3.66 -1.63
CA ALA A 177 7.05 -3.88 -0.53
C ALA A 177 6.41 -3.71 0.84
N GLY A 178 5.44 -2.78 0.96
CA GLY A 178 4.65 -2.59 2.18
C GLY A 178 3.87 -3.82 2.63
N TRP A 179 3.48 -4.73 1.72
CA TRP A 179 2.80 -5.97 2.08
C TRP A 179 3.73 -7.00 2.74
N LEU A 180 5.04 -6.83 2.62
CA LEU A 180 6.03 -7.75 3.20
C LEU A 180 6.41 -7.35 4.64
N VAL A 181 6.20 -6.09 5.03
CA VAL A 181 6.51 -5.58 6.38
C VAL A 181 5.87 -6.42 7.50
N PRO A 182 4.58 -6.81 7.41
CA PRO A 182 3.94 -7.61 8.45
C PRO A 182 4.56 -8.99 8.69
N LEU A 183 5.21 -9.59 7.67
CA LEU A 183 5.70 -10.98 7.72
C LEU A 183 6.74 -11.21 8.84
N THR A 184 7.41 -10.17 9.28
CA THR A 184 8.31 -10.21 10.45
C THR A 184 7.55 -10.42 11.77
N TYR A 185 6.29 -9.98 11.84
CA TYR A 185 5.56 -9.86 13.10
C TYR A 185 4.38 -10.83 13.24
N ILE A 186 3.80 -11.29 12.13
CA ILE A 186 2.63 -12.16 12.08
C ILE A 186 3.02 -13.64 11.89
N ASN A 187 2.09 -14.53 12.22
CA ASN A 187 2.22 -15.96 11.95
C ASN A 187 1.58 -16.29 10.61
N ILE A 188 2.24 -17.16 9.85
CA ILE A 188 1.75 -17.63 8.55
C ILE A 188 1.39 -19.11 8.66
N GLY A 189 0.14 -19.32 9.03
CA GLY A 189 -0.44 -20.65 9.16
C GLY A 189 -1.81 -20.73 8.49
N ARG A 190 -2.51 -21.79 8.85
CA ARG A 190 -3.86 -22.12 8.38
C ARG A 190 -4.77 -22.24 9.57
N GLN A 191 -6.02 -21.93 9.38
CA GLN A 191 -7.05 -22.30 10.32
C GLN A 191 -7.24 -23.83 10.27
N ILE A 192 -6.88 -24.52 11.33
CA ILE A 192 -7.07 -25.98 11.50
C ILE A 192 -8.25 -26.21 12.45
N ASN A 193 -8.35 -25.40 13.50
CA ASN A 193 -9.41 -25.47 14.49
C ASN A 193 -10.36 -24.27 14.35
N ALA A 194 -11.57 -24.40 14.85
CA ALA A 194 -12.63 -23.38 14.73
C ALA A 194 -12.32 -22.07 15.49
N ASP A 195 -11.48 -22.13 16.51
CA ASP A 195 -11.03 -21.03 17.36
C ASP A 195 -9.76 -20.32 16.83
N GLU A 196 -9.13 -20.90 15.82
CA GLU A 196 -7.96 -20.31 15.18
C GLU A 196 -8.39 -19.28 14.12
N GLU A 197 -7.64 -18.20 14.00
CA GLU A 197 -7.85 -17.19 12.99
C GLU A 197 -6.59 -16.97 12.14
N ILE A 198 -6.78 -16.69 10.85
CA ILE A 198 -5.68 -16.31 9.96
C ILE A 198 -5.21 -14.89 10.28
N ALA A 199 -3.95 -14.60 9.98
CA ALA A 199 -3.40 -13.26 10.18
C ALA A 199 -4.17 -12.21 9.39
N LYS A 200 -4.37 -11.04 10.01
CA LYS A 200 -5.02 -9.87 9.40
C LYS A 200 -4.32 -8.60 9.88
N VAL A 201 -3.97 -7.75 8.95
CA VAL A 201 -3.35 -6.46 9.23
C VAL A 201 -4.05 -5.33 8.47
N ARG A 202 -3.89 -4.10 8.98
CA ARG A 202 -4.21 -2.87 8.26
C ARG A 202 -2.91 -2.10 8.04
N LEU A 203 -2.73 -1.57 6.83
CA LEU A 203 -1.52 -0.87 6.44
C LEU A 203 -1.86 0.47 5.80
N ILE A 204 -1.03 1.50 6.06
CA ILE A 204 -0.92 2.66 5.18
C ILE A 204 0.44 2.55 4.51
N VAL A 205 0.43 2.43 3.20
CA VAL A 205 1.62 2.17 2.39
C VAL A 205 1.88 3.41 1.53
N PRO A 206 2.98 4.15 1.77
CA PRO A 206 3.37 5.27 0.92
C PRO A 206 3.76 4.77 -0.48
N HIS A 207 3.72 5.66 -1.47
CA HIS A 207 4.00 5.34 -2.88
C HIS A 207 5.30 4.55 -3.06
N SER A 208 6.36 4.89 -2.31
CA SER A 208 7.68 4.26 -2.40
C SER A 208 7.70 2.78 -1.97
N GLN A 209 6.68 2.32 -1.26
CA GLN A 209 6.49 0.94 -0.80
C GLN A 209 5.27 0.28 -1.46
N GLY A 210 4.60 1.00 -2.36
CA GLY A 210 3.42 0.57 -3.08
C GLY A 210 3.73 -0.28 -4.32
N HIS A 211 2.68 -0.62 -5.06
CA HIS A 211 2.82 -1.20 -6.41
C HIS A 211 3.28 -0.15 -7.43
N SER A 212 3.64 -0.60 -8.64
CA SER A 212 4.24 0.26 -9.68
C SER A 212 3.41 1.50 -10.04
N ASP A 213 2.08 1.35 -10.10
CA ASP A 213 1.19 2.49 -10.41
C ASP A 213 1.17 3.53 -9.28
N ALA A 214 1.12 3.09 -8.02
CA ALA A 214 1.23 3.98 -6.87
C ALA A 214 2.58 4.70 -6.85
N SER A 215 3.68 3.98 -7.14
CA SER A 215 5.02 4.56 -7.19
C SER A 215 5.17 5.59 -8.32
N SER A 216 4.61 5.32 -9.49
CA SER A 216 4.70 6.21 -10.65
C SER A 216 3.85 7.47 -10.52
N ASN A 217 2.72 7.38 -9.82
CA ASN A 217 1.75 8.48 -9.67
C ASN A 217 1.75 9.10 -8.26
N VAL A 218 2.68 8.72 -7.41
CA VAL A 218 2.94 9.25 -6.06
C VAL A 218 1.67 9.35 -5.20
N TYR A 219 1.03 8.21 -4.94
CA TYR A 219 -0.12 8.17 -4.04
C TYR A 219 -0.01 7.05 -2.99
N PRO A 220 -0.48 7.31 -1.75
CA PRO A 220 -0.50 6.32 -0.70
C PRO A 220 -1.76 5.47 -0.78
N CYS A 221 -1.64 4.20 -0.37
CA CYS A 221 -2.77 3.29 -0.26
C CYS A 221 -2.98 2.81 1.17
N PHE A 222 -4.24 2.74 1.59
CA PHE A 222 -4.62 1.95 2.76
C PHE A 222 -5.00 0.55 2.30
N TYR A 223 -4.57 -0.46 3.08
CA TYR A 223 -4.93 -1.86 2.88
C TYR A 223 -5.49 -2.46 4.15
N GLU A 224 -6.56 -3.25 4.05
CA GLU A 224 -6.86 -4.31 5.00
C GLU A 224 -6.58 -5.63 4.29
N ILE A 225 -5.68 -6.46 4.85
CA ILE A 225 -5.17 -7.67 4.18
C ILE A 225 -5.05 -8.83 5.15
N THR A 226 -5.43 -10.05 4.67
CA THR A 226 -5.23 -11.32 5.38
C THR A 226 -4.12 -12.13 4.74
N TYR A 227 -3.43 -12.93 5.57
CA TYR A 227 -2.37 -13.83 5.15
C TYR A 227 -2.65 -15.24 5.64
N GLN A 228 -2.73 -16.18 4.71
CA GLN A 228 -3.01 -17.58 5.00
C GLN A 228 -2.06 -18.46 4.20
N GLU A 229 -1.42 -19.44 4.86
CA GLU A 229 -0.60 -20.42 4.14
C GLU A 229 -1.47 -21.24 3.18
N MET A 230 -1.05 -21.35 1.92
CA MET A 230 -1.72 -22.18 0.92
C MET A 230 -1.44 -23.65 1.17
N ARG A 231 -2.40 -24.52 0.93
CA ARG A 231 -2.21 -25.96 0.93
C ARG A 231 -1.40 -26.36 -0.32
N ASN A 232 -0.35 -27.14 -0.11
CA ASN A 232 0.37 -27.81 -1.21
C ASN A 232 -0.48 -28.90 -1.84
#